data_9ac96940348203c687106f90eedcf37e
#
_entry.id   9ac96940348203c687106f90eedcf37e
#
_cell.length_a   1.000
_cell.length_b   1.000
_cell.length_c   1.000
_cell.angle_alpha   90.00
_cell.angle_beta   90.00
_cell.angle_gamma   90.00
#
_symmetry.space_group_name_H-M   'P 1'
#
loop_
_entity.id
_entity.type
_entity.pdbx_description
1 polymer ?
#
loop_
_entity_poly.entity_id
_entity_poly.type
_entity_poly.pdbx_seq_one_letter_code
_entity_poly.pdbx_strand_id
1 'polypeptide(L)'
;MEQYNVTGMSCAACSARVEKAVSKVPGVTSCSVSLLTNSMGVEGTAAPADIVAAVEAAGYGASPKNAAAQSAAPSADALKDTETPRLKRRLIASLIFWVVLMYFSMGHMLWNWPLPGFMQGNHVAMGILQMLLTIIIMVINQKFFISGFKALWNRAPNMDTLVSLGATAAFGYSTYALFAMTVAQVQGDAMAVMGYMEEFYFESAATILTLITVGKTLEARSKGKTTDALKGLMNLAPKTATLLRNGAEVTVPIEQVQQGDVFVVRPGENIPVDGVVLEGSSAVNESALTGESIPVDKAEGDSVSAATLNQSGFLRCHATRVGQDTTLAQIIQMVSDAAATKAPIAKIADRVSGVFVPTVITLAVITTIVWLLAGQTVGYALARGISVLVISCPCALGLATPVAIMVGNGVGAKNGILFKTAVSLEQTGKTEIVALDKTGTITSGEPRVTDILPADGVTEQVLMSLAAALEQKSEHPLARAVLQKAQEDNLPPAEVADFQALPGNGLTAELDGQKLAGGSLAFAQSLVSIPQ
;
A
#
# COMPACT_ATOMS: atom_id res chain seq x y z
N MET A 1 -1.65 1.67 -18.39
CA MET A 1 -1.12 0.40 -17.82
C MET A 1 -2.30 -0.52 -17.53
N GLU A 2 -2.40 -1.70 -18.16
CA GLU A 2 -3.44 -2.69 -17.87
C GLU A 2 -3.10 -3.45 -16.59
N GLN A 3 -4.11 -3.71 -15.76
CA GLN A 3 -3.93 -4.44 -14.49
C GLN A 3 -4.54 -5.84 -14.54
N TYR A 4 -3.83 -6.80 -13.95
CA TYR A 4 -4.24 -8.19 -13.81
C TYR A 4 -4.13 -8.65 -12.37
N ASN A 5 -5.05 -9.50 -11.91
CA ASN A 5 -4.88 -10.24 -10.67
C ASN A 5 -4.04 -11.48 -10.96
N VAL A 6 -3.03 -11.75 -10.14
CA VAL A 6 -2.14 -12.91 -10.28
C VAL A 6 -2.25 -13.78 -9.04
N THR A 7 -2.52 -15.07 -9.23
CA THR A 7 -2.71 -16.02 -8.12
C THR A 7 -1.61 -17.08 -8.11
N GLY A 8 -1.33 -17.65 -6.93
CA GLY A 8 -0.33 -18.71 -6.75
C GLY A 8 1.09 -18.23 -6.47
N MET A 9 1.33 -16.92 -6.40
CA MET A 9 2.64 -16.38 -6.00
C MET A 9 2.82 -16.45 -4.48
N SER A 10 3.94 -17.01 -4.03
CA SER A 10 4.27 -17.14 -2.60
C SER A 10 5.56 -16.43 -2.18
N CYS A 11 6.38 -15.98 -3.13
CA CYS A 11 7.67 -15.35 -2.87
C CYS A 11 8.14 -14.47 -4.03
N ALA A 12 9.21 -13.68 -3.78
CA ALA A 12 9.83 -12.81 -4.76
C ALA A 12 10.29 -13.52 -6.05
N ALA A 13 10.80 -14.75 -5.95
CA ALA A 13 11.18 -15.55 -7.12
C ALA A 13 9.97 -15.89 -8.02
N CYS A 14 8.78 -16.05 -7.42
CA CYS A 14 7.55 -16.28 -8.17
C CYS A 14 7.17 -15.03 -8.99
N SER A 15 7.19 -13.85 -8.37
CA SER A 15 6.87 -12.59 -9.06
C SER A 15 7.87 -12.27 -10.18
N ALA A 16 9.17 -12.49 -9.96
CA ALA A 16 10.20 -12.33 -10.99
C ALA A 16 10.00 -13.27 -12.18
N ARG A 17 9.53 -14.50 -11.92
CA ARG A 17 9.25 -15.47 -12.99
C ARG A 17 8.06 -15.05 -13.84
N VAL A 18 6.96 -14.61 -13.21
CA VAL A 18 5.78 -14.09 -13.94
C VAL A 18 6.19 -12.89 -14.79
N GLU A 19 6.93 -11.94 -14.20
CA GLU A 19 7.43 -10.76 -14.91
C GLU A 19 8.29 -11.13 -16.12
N LYS A 20 9.22 -12.09 -15.96
CA LYS A 20 10.07 -12.59 -17.04
C LYS A 20 9.27 -13.31 -18.13
N ALA A 21 8.21 -14.02 -17.80
CA ALA A 21 7.36 -14.71 -18.75
C ALA A 21 6.54 -13.72 -19.60
N VAL A 22 5.90 -12.75 -18.93
CA VAL A 22 5.06 -11.74 -19.59
C VAL A 22 5.90 -10.76 -20.41
N SER A 23 7.09 -10.37 -19.94
CA SER A 23 8.01 -9.50 -20.71
C SER A 23 8.51 -10.10 -22.02
N LYS A 24 8.29 -11.40 -22.26
CA LYS A 24 8.63 -12.07 -23.53
C LYS A 24 7.46 -12.08 -24.51
N VAL A 25 6.27 -11.69 -24.10
CA VAL A 25 5.09 -11.65 -24.96
C VAL A 25 5.26 -10.51 -25.97
N PRO A 26 5.11 -10.77 -27.28
CA PRO A 26 5.19 -9.73 -28.30
C PRO A 26 4.20 -8.60 -28.01
N GLY A 27 4.67 -7.35 -28.09
CA GLY A 27 3.83 -6.17 -27.81
C GLY A 27 3.85 -5.70 -26.36
N VAL A 28 4.48 -6.40 -25.41
CA VAL A 28 4.69 -5.92 -24.04
C VAL A 28 5.94 -5.04 -24.00
N THR A 29 5.77 -3.78 -23.57
CA THR A 29 6.87 -2.82 -23.39
C THR A 29 7.40 -2.82 -21.96
N SER A 30 6.51 -2.93 -20.98
CA SER A 30 6.91 -3.10 -19.59
C SER A 30 5.93 -4.01 -18.85
N CYS A 31 6.46 -4.73 -17.85
CA CYS A 31 5.67 -5.55 -16.94
C CYS A 31 6.22 -5.42 -15.53
N SER A 32 5.34 -5.18 -14.57
CA SER A 32 5.68 -5.13 -13.15
C SER A 32 4.71 -5.97 -12.35
N VAL A 33 5.22 -6.86 -11.51
CA VAL A 33 4.42 -7.81 -10.72
C VAL A 33 4.57 -7.52 -9.25
N SER A 34 3.48 -7.22 -8.56
CA SER A 34 3.46 -6.98 -7.12
C SER A 34 3.04 -8.23 -6.36
N LEU A 35 3.95 -8.76 -5.56
CA LEU A 35 3.66 -9.85 -4.62
C LEU A 35 2.73 -9.39 -3.48
N LEU A 36 2.76 -8.09 -3.16
CA LEU A 36 2.03 -7.52 -2.04
C LEU A 36 0.53 -7.43 -2.33
N THR A 37 0.18 -6.93 -3.53
CA THR A 37 -1.21 -6.77 -3.98
C THR A 37 -1.70 -7.97 -4.79
N ASN A 38 -0.84 -8.98 -5.03
CA ASN A 38 -1.11 -10.09 -5.96
C ASN A 38 -1.61 -9.60 -7.32
N SER A 39 -1.02 -8.51 -7.81
CA SER A 39 -1.40 -7.88 -9.06
C SER A 39 -0.19 -7.71 -9.99
N MET A 40 -0.49 -7.51 -11.26
CA MET A 40 0.49 -7.26 -12.31
C MET A 40 0.00 -6.09 -13.16
N GLY A 41 0.90 -5.13 -13.40
CA GLY A 41 0.70 -4.04 -14.35
C GLY A 41 1.48 -4.34 -15.63
N VAL A 42 0.83 -4.23 -16.77
CA VAL A 42 1.44 -4.45 -18.10
C VAL A 42 1.21 -3.22 -18.97
N GLU A 43 2.26 -2.78 -19.63
CA GLU A 43 2.21 -1.73 -20.66
C GLU A 43 2.57 -2.34 -22.00
N GLY A 44 1.86 -1.93 -23.04
CA GLY A 44 2.08 -2.40 -24.40
C GLY A 44 0.80 -2.58 -25.18
N THR A 45 0.90 -3.27 -26.31
CA THR A 45 -0.20 -3.55 -27.25
C THR A 45 -0.57 -5.04 -27.30
N ALA A 46 0.00 -5.87 -26.41
CA ALA A 46 -0.26 -7.30 -26.35
C ALA A 46 -1.71 -7.59 -25.96
N ALA A 47 -2.32 -8.62 -26.56
CA ALA A 47 -3.68 -9.01 -26.24
C ALA A 47 -3.77 -9.59 -24.81
N PRO A 48 -4.82 -9.28 -24.03
CA PRO A 48 -5.01 -9.80 -22.67
C PRO A 48 -4.95 -11.33 -22.58
N ALA A 49 -5.43 -12.04 -23.61
CA ALA A 49 -5.38 -13.50 -23.67
C ALA A 49 -3.96 -14.05 -23.71
N ASP A 50 -3.05 -13.41 -24.45
CA ASP A 50 -1.65 -13.82 -24.58
C ASP A 50 -0.90 -13.59 -23.27
N ILE A 51 -1.20 -12.49 -22.58
CA ILE A 51 -0.66 -12.17 -21.25
C ILE A 51 -1.08 -13.24 -20.23
N VAL A 52 -2.37 -13.58 -20.19
CA VAL A 52 -2.90 -14.64 -19.30
C VAL A 52 -2.25 -15.98 -19.61
N ALA A 53 -2.18 -16.37 -20.88
CA ALA A 53 -1.55 -17.63 -21.31
C ALA A 53 -0.07 -17.71 -20.90
N ALA A 54 0.68 -16.60 -21.00
CA ALA A 54 2.08 -16.55 -20.57
C ALA A 54 2.24 -16.75 -19.06
N VAL A 55 1.33 -16.20 -18.24
CA VAL A 55 1.32 -16.39 -16.78
C VAL A 55 0.96 -17.84 -16.43
N GLU A 56 -0.02 -18.43 -17.11
CA GLU A 56 -0.42 -19.82 -16.91
C GLU A 56 0.70 -20.79 -17.32
N ALA A 57 1.36 -20.54 -18.44
CA ALA A 57 2.54 -21.30 -18.86
C ALA A 57 3.70 -21.20 -17.85
N ALA A 58 3.82 -20.09 -17.13
CA ALA A 58 4.77 -19.94 -16.03
C ALA A 58 4.36 -20.69 -14.74
N GLY A 59 3.12 -21.27 -14.70
CA GLY A 59 2.62 -22.09 -13.60
C GLY A 59 1.78 -21.32 -12.57
N TYR A 60 1.33 -20.08 -12.89
CA TYR A 60 0.52 -19.21 -12.03
C TYR A 60 -0.84 -18.93 -12.69
N GLY A 61 -1.81 -18.42 -11.94
CA GLY A 61 -3.07 -17.98 -12.52
C GLY A 61 -3.06 -16.49 -12.76
N ALA A 62 -3.71 -16.03 -13.84
CA ALA A 62 -3.94 -14.61 -14.09
C ALA A 62 -5.37 -14.38 -14.56
N SER A 63 -5.92 -13.21 -14.19
CA SER A 63 -7.19 -12.71 -14.70
C SER A 63 -7.10 -11.20 -14.87
N PRO A 64 -7.58 -10.63 -16.01
CA PRO A 64 -7.64 -9.19 -16.16
C PRO A 64 -8.56 -8.58 -15.08
N LYS A 65 -8.17 -7.44 -14.52
CA LYS A 65 -9.08 -6.63 -13.72
C LYS A 65 -10.07 -5.99 -14.70
N ASN A 66 -11.25 -6.60 -14.83
CA ASN A 66 -12.25 -6.24 -15.84
C ASN A 66 -12.61 -4.76 -15.82
N ALA A 67 -12.64 -4.16 -17.01
CA ALA A 67 -13.16 -2.82 -17.25
C ALA A 67 -14.66 -2.65 -16.85
N ALA A 68 -15.44 -3.73 -16.77
CA ALA A 68 -16.82 -3.70 -16.26
C ALA A 68 -16.93 -3.55 -14.73
N ALA A 69 -15.86 -3.93 -13.98
CA ALA A 69 -15.74 -3.60 -12.56
C ALA A 69 -15.11 -2.19 -12.35
N GLN A 70 -14.70 -1.54 -13.43
CA GLN A 70 -14.09 -0.22 -13.43
C GLN A 70 -15.13 0.91 -13.28
N SER A 71 -16.42 0.65 -13.44
CA SER A 71 -17.48 1.65 -13.18
C SER A 71 -17.89 1.74 -11.70
N ALA A 72 -17.47 0.81 -10.87
CA ALA A 72 -17.64 0.88 -9.42
C ALA A 72 -16.33 1.33 -8.77
N ALA A 73 -16.38 2.32 -7.87
CA ALA A 73 -15.24 2.71 -7.04
C ALA A 73 -14.60 1.46 -6.40
N PRO A 74 -13.26 1.39 -6.27
CA PRO A 74 -12.59 0.24 -5.69
C PRO A 74 -13.19 -0.06 -4.31
N SER A 75 -13.88 -1.19 -4.17
CA SER A 75 -14.53 -1.52 -2.91
C SER A 75 -13.48 -1.91 -1.87
N ALA A 76 -13.60 -1.41 -0.64
CA ALA A 76 -12.76 -1.76 0.50
C ALA A 76 -12.73 -3.28 0.75
N ASP A 77 -13.76 -4.02 0.28
CA ASP A 77 -13.82 -5.48 0.34
C ASP A 77 -12.75 -6.19 -0.53
N ALA A 78 -12.29 -5.56 -1.63
CA ALA A 78 -11.22 -6.11 -2.47
C ALA A 78 -9.85 -6.17 -1.74
N LEU A 79 -9.67 -5.34 -0.72
CA LEU A 79 -8.46 -5.29 0.12
C LEU A 79 -8.62 -6.05 1.45
N LYS A 80 -9.70 -6.80 1.64
CA LYS A 80 -9.95 -7.53 2.87
C LYS A 80 -8.90 -8.63 3.07
N ASP A 81 -8.23 -8.59 4.21
CA ASP A 81 -7.24 -9.60 4.58
C ASP A 81 -7.92 -10.94 4.90
N THR A 82 -7.95 -11.84 3.93
CA THR A 82 -8.46 -13.21 4.09
C THR A 82 -7.35 -14.22 4.37
N GLU A 83 -6.09 -13.85 4.16
CA GLU A 83 -4.94 -14.75 4.35
C GLU A 83 -4.52 -14.87 5.82
N THR A 84 -4.43 -13.76 6.54
CA THR A 84 -4.00 -13.76 7.95
C THR A 84 -4.86 -14.65 8.84
N PRO A 85 -6.22 -14.64 8.78
CA PRO A 85 -7.04 -15.53 9.59
C PRO A 85 -6.81 -17.03 9.28
N ARG A 86 -6.60 -17.36 8.00
CA ARG A 86 -6.32 -18.76 7.58
C ARG A 86 -4.96 -19.23 8.08
N LEU A 87 -3.92 -18.41 7.94
CA LEU A 87 -2.58 -18.71 8.41
C LEU A 87 -2.54 -18.80 9.94
N LYS A 88 -3.24 -17.91 10.64
CA LYS A 88 -3.35 -17.96 12.11
C LYS A 88 -3.98 -19.28 12.60
N ARG A 89 -5.06 -19.76 11.97
CA ARG A 89 -5.67 -21.06 12.31
C ARG A 89 -4.71 -22.22 12.06
N ARG A 90 -4.00 -22.21 10.92
CA ARG A 90 -2.99 -23.23 10.59
C ARG A 90 -1.84 -23.21 11.60
N LEU A 91 -1.37 -22.02 11.95
CA LEU A 91 -0.30 -21.85 12.94
C LEU A 91 -0.70 -22.40 14.30
N ILE A 92 -1.88 -22.04 14.82
CA ILE A 92 -2.37 -22.53 16.11
C ILE A 92 -2.46 -24.05 16.10
N ALA A 93 -3.06 -24.65 15.05
CA ALA A 93 -3.14 -26.09 14.91
C ALA A 93 -1.76 -26.73 14.86
N SER A 94 -0.84 -26.20 14.06
CA SER A 94 0.54 -26.72 13.99
C SER A 94 1.27 -26.61 15.33
N LEU A 95 1.11 -25.50 16.07
CA LEU A 95 1.72 -25.30 17.38
C LEU A 95 1.25 -26.30 18.43
N ILE A 96 -0.06 -26.61 18.45
CA ILE A 96 -0.63 -27.59 19.39
C ILE A 96 0.08 -28.94 19.20
N PHE A 97 0.08 -29.46 17.97
CA PHE A 97 0.71 -30.75 17.70
C PHE A 97 2.23 -30.71 17.83
N TRP A 98 2.87 -29.59 17.49
CA TRP A 98 4.30 -29.41 17.65
C TRP A 98 4.73 -29.42 19.13
N VAL A 99 4.01 -28.74 20.03
CA VAL A 99 4.30 -28.76 21.48
C VAL A 99 4.16 -30.17 22.04
N VAL A 100 3.12 -30.91 21.63
CA VAL A 100 2.95 -32.32 22.02
C VAL A 100 4.11 -33.16 21.50
N LEU A 101 4.54 -32.98 20.25
CA LEU A 101 5.68 -33.67 19.66
C LEU A 101 6.96 -33.39 20.45
N MET A 102 7.23 -32.10 20.75
CA MET A 102 8.40 -31.68 21.53
C MET A 102 8.42 -32.28 22.94
N TYR A 103 7.25 -32.45 23.56
CA TYR A 103 7.14 -33.11 24.86
C TYR A 103 7.67 -34.54 24.79
N PHE A 104 7.27 -35.32 23.80
CA PHE A 104 7.62 -36.73 23.67
C PHE A 104 9.04 -36.94 23.08
N SER A 105 9.55 -36.02 22.22
CA SER A 105 10.91 -36.16 21.68
C SER A 105 11.94 -35.57 22.64
N MET A 106 12.05 -34.24 22.72
CA MET A 106 13.09 -33.56 23.50
C MET A 106 12.80 -33.53 25.00
N GLY A 107 11.53 -33.39 25.41
CA GLY A 107 11.16 -33.27 26.81
C GLY A 107 11.52 -34.50 27.60
N HIS A 108 11.32 -35.70 27.06
CA HIS A 108 11.72 -36.93 27.67
C HIS A 108 13.24 -37.16 27.60
N MET A 109 13.86 -36.94 26.43
CA MET A 109 15.29 -37.20 26.25
C MET A 109 16.19 -36.25 27.07
N LEU A 110 15.85 -34.93 27.14
CA LEU A 110 16.69 -33.92 27.78
C LEU A 110 16.32 -33.68 29.25
N TRP A 111 15.05 -33.74 29.61
CA TRP A 111 14.55 -33.38 30.94
C TRP A 111 13.86 -34.55 31.67
N ASN A 112 13.86 -35.74 31.07
CA ASN A 112 13.27 -36.97 31.66
C ASN A 112 11.80 -36.77 32.11
N TRP A 113 11.03 -36.04 31.28
CA TRP A 113 9.60 -35.82 31.57
C TRP A 113 8.82 -37.15 31.62
N PRO A 114 7.77 -37.25 32.46
CA PRO A 114 7.07 -38.51 32.67
C PRO A 114 6.36 -38.96 31.39
N LEU A 115 6.53 -40.24 31.06
CA LEU A 115 5.84 -40.91 29.95
C LEU A 115 4.68 -41.76 30.46
N PRO A 116 3.62 -41.93 29.65
CA PRO A 116 2.59 -42.94 29.91
C PRO A 116 3.21 -44.33 30.06
N GLY A 117 2.66 -45.15 30.97
CA GLY A 117 3.27 -46.44 31.32
C GLY A 117 3.50 -47.39 30.14
N PHE A 118 2.66 -47.36 29.11
CA PHE A 118 2.79 -48.18 27.90
C PHE A 118 3.94 -47.73 26.96
N MET A 119 4.48 -46.54 27.15
CA MET A 119 5.60 -46.00 26.39
C MET A 119 6.95 -46.14 27.10
N GLN A 120 6.97 -46.44 28.40
CA GLN A 120 8.21 -46.61 29.15
C GLN A 120 8.98 -47.80 28.61
N GLY A 121 10.20 -47.55 28.11
CA GLY A 121 11.03 -48.56 27.46
C GLY A 121 10.58 -49.05 26.09
N ASN A 122 9.46 -48.49 25.55
CA ASN A 122 8.97 -48.84 24.22
C ASN A 122 9.33 -47.75 23.19
N HIS A 123 10.57 -47.81 22.70
CA HIS A 123 11.12 -46.83 21.75
C HIS A 123 10.38 -46.83 20.40
N VAL A 124 9.86 -48.02 19.97
CA VAL A 124 9.07 -48.14 18.74
C VAL A 124 7.76 -47.37 18.86
N ALA A 125 7.04 -47.49 19.98
CA ALA A 125 5.82 -46.75 20.21
C ALA A 125 6.05 -45.22 20.21
N MET A 126 7.17 -44.76 20.78
CA MET A 126 7.57 -43.35 20.73
C MET A 126 7.84 -42.87 19.30
N GLY A 127 8.57 -43.65 18.50
CA GLY A 127 8.84 -43.34 17.10
C GLY A 127 7.56 -43.27 16.26
N ILE A 128 6.62 -44.19 16.45
CA ILE A 128 5.30 -44.17 15.78
C ILE A 128 4.50 -42.93 16.16
N LEU A 129 4.47 -42.58 17.46
CA LEU A 129 3.76 -41.36 17.91
C LEU A 129 4.36 -40.11 17.26
N GLN A 130 5.68 -39.97 17.25
CA GLN A 130 6.38 -38.87 16.61
C GLN A 130 6.06 -38.81 15.11
N MET A 131 6.09 -39.94 14.42
CA MET A 131 5.71 -40.04 13.00
C MET A 131 4.28 -39.56 12.75
N LEU A 132 3.29 -40.04 13.55
CA LEU A 132 1.88 -39.66 13.39
C LEU A 132 1.66 -38.16 13.63
N LEU A 133 2.25 -37.59 14.68
CA LEU A 133 2.17 -36.16 14.97
C LEU A 133 2.79 -35.33 13.83
N THR A 134 3.92 -35.78 13.30
CA THR A 134 4.57 -35.11 12.17
C THR A 134 3.72 -35.17 10.90
N ILE A 135 3.08 -36.31 10.59
CA ILE A 135 2.12 -36.46 9.48
C ILE A 135 0.98 -35.44 9.62
N ILE A 136 0.41 -35.29 10.81
CA ILE A 136 -0.67 -34.31 11.05
C ILE A 136 -0.17 -32.90 10.71
N ILE A 137 1.03 -32.50 11.17
CA ILE A 137 1.61 -31.19 10.89
C ILE A 137 1.89 -31.02 9.39
N MET A 138 2.38 -32.07 8.70
CA MET A 138 2.59 -32.06 7.24
C MET A 138 1.27 -31.87 6.48
N VAL A 139 0.19 -32.55 6.88
CA VAL A 139 -1.14 -32.39 6.28
C VAL A 139 -1.71 -30.98 6.50
N ILE A 140 -1.59 -30.42 7.71
CA ILE A 140 -1.98 -29.04 7.99
C ILE A 140 -1.24 -28.08 7.07
N ASN A 141 0.02 -28.39 6.76
CA ASN A 141 0.92 -27.55 5.96
C ASN A 141 1.12 -28.04 4.52
N GLN A 142 0.23 -28.90 4.00
CA GLN A 142 0.34 -29.51 2.66
C GLN A 142 0.57 -28.52 1.50
N LYS A 143 0.14 -27.28 1.64
CA LYS A 143 0.34 -26.23 0.62
C LYS A 143 1.81 -26.01 0.28
N PHE A 144 2.73 -26.12 1.26
CA PHE A 144 4.17 -25.99 0.99
C PHE A 144 4.68 -27.10 0.08
N PHE A 145 4.20 -28.33 0.28
CA PHE A 145 4.58 -29.48 -0.54
C PHE A 145 4.03 -29.36 -1.96
N ILE A 146 2.75 -29.01 -2.09
CA ILE A 146 2.10 -28.83 -3.42
C ILE A 146 2.79 -27.72 -4.20
N SER A 147 3.01 -26.55 -3.60
CA SER A 147 3.68 -25.41 -4.23
C SER A 147 5.15 -25.73 -4.54
N GLY A 148 5.88 -26.30 -3.58
CA GLY A 148 7.30 -26.57 -3.66
C GLY A 148 7.63 -27.62 -4.73
N PHE A 149 6.93 -28.75 -4.75
CA PHE A 149 7.14 -29.80 -5.75
C PHE A 149 6.67 -29.40 -7.15
N LYS A 150 5.55 -28.65 -7.25
CA LYS A 150 5.12 -28.08 -8.53
C LYS A 150 6.17 -27.12 -9.10
N ALA A 151 6.76 -26.27 -8.24
CA ALA A 151 7.81 -25.34 -8.65
C ALA A 151 9.08 -26.09 -9.09
N LEU A 152 9.46 -27.16 -8.38
CA LEU A 152 10.60 -28.00 -8.74
C LEU A 152 10.39 -28.70 -10.08
N TRP A 153 9.21 -29.28 -10.32
CA TRP A 153 8.84 -29.92 -11.57
C TRP A 153 8.92 -28.96 -12.75
N ASN A 154 8.47 -27.73 -12.54
CA ASN A 154 8.52 -26.66 -13.53
C ASN A 154 9.93 -26.02 -13.67
N ARG A 155 10.99 -26.65 -13.11
CA ARG A 155 12.37 -26.13 -13.13
C ARG A 155 12.50 -24.69 -12.62
N ALA A 156 11.67 -24.33 -11.66
CA ALA A 156 11.63 -23.01 -11.04
C ALA A 156 11.53 -23.11 -9.52
N PRO A 157 12.53 -23.74 -8.88
CA PRO A 157 12.50 -23.93 -7.44
C PRO A 157 12.32 -22.58 -6.72
N ASN A 158 11.46 -22.60 -5.73
CA ASN A 158 11.13 -21.44 -4.90
C ASN A 158 11.39 -21.76 -3.42
N MET A 159 11.05 -20.84 -2.53
CA MET A 159 11.21 -21.03 -1.09
C MET A 159 10.44 -22.26 -0.56
N ASP A 160 9.23 -22.49 -1.07
CA ASP A 160 8.44 -23.67 -0.67
C ASP A 160 9.13 -24.98 -1.09
N THR A 161 9.94 -24.94 -2.16
CA THR A 161 10.77 -26.08 -2.60
C THR A 161 11.83 -26.44 -1.55
N LEU A 162 12.51 -25.44 -0.96
CA LEU A 162 13.52 -25.68 0.08
C LEU A 162 12.88 -26.34 1.31
N VAL A 163 11.74 -25.81 1.73
CA VAL A 163 10.98 -26.32 2.89
C VAL A 163 10.47 -27.73 2.64
N SER A 164 9.86 -27.97 1.47
CA SER A 164 9.31 -29.28 1.15
C SER A 164 10.39 -30.35 0.98
N LEU A 165 11.53 -30.05 0.37
CA LEU A 165 12.65 -30.96 0.26
C LEU A 165 13.24 -31.30 1.64
N GLY A 166 13.48 -30.28 2.48
CA GLY A 166 14.02 -30.48 3.82
C GLY A 166 13.11 -31.33 4.70
N ALA A 167 11.81 -30.97 4.75
CA ALA A 167 10.83 -31.72 5.55
C ALA A 167 10.61 -33.16 5.04
N THR A 168 10.58 -33.35 3.70
CA THR A 168 10.43 -34.69 3.11
C THR A 168 11.66 -35.56 3.37
N ALA A 169 12.86 -35.01 3.25
CA ALA A 169 14.09 -35.75 3.52
C ALA A 169 14.17 -36.16 5.00
N ALA A 170 13.87 -35.23 5.93
CA ALA A 170 13.85 -35.51 7.36
C ALA A 170 12.82 -36.59 7.72
N PHE A 171 11.60 -36.47 7.22
CA PHE A 171 10.53 -37.44 7.44
C PHE A 171 10.85 -38.81 6.84
N GLY A 172 11.33 -38.83 5.59
CA GLY A 172 11.66 -40.08 4.88
C GLY A 172 12.79 -40.85 5.56
N TYR A 173 13.87 -40.17 5.95
CA TYR A 173 14.95 -40.80 6.67
C TYR A 173 14.52 -41.33 8.05
N SER A 174 13.77 -40.54 8.81
CA SER A 174 13.25 -40.96 10.12
C SER A 174 12.31 -42.17 10.02
N THR A 175 11.53 -42.24 8.93
CA THR A 175 10.68 -43.39 8.64
C THR A 175 11.55 -44.64 8.37
N TYR A 176 12.63 -44.50 7.57
CA TYR A 176 13.58 -45.57 7.36
C TYR A 176 14.23 -46.02 8.69
N ALA A 177 14.71 -45.08 9.51
CA ALA A 177 15.32 -45.37 10.82
C ALA A 177 14.33 -46.10 11.77
N LEU A 178 13.04 -45.70 11.75
CA LEU A 178 12.00 -46.37 12.52
C LEU A 178 11.80 -47.83 12.09
N PHE A 179 11.75 -48.11 10.77
CA PHE A 179 11.67 -49.49 10.30
C PHE A 179 12.91 -50.29 10.64
N ALA A 180 14.11 -49.72 10.49
CA ALA A 180 15.37 -50.39 10.88
C ALA A 180 15.40 -50.65 12.40
N MET A 181 14.90 -49.73 13.22
CA MET A 181 14.77 -49.91 14.68
C MET A 181 13.82 -51.06 15.03
N THR A 182 12.71 -51.28 14.29
CA THR A 182 11.84 -52.44 14.55
C THR A 182 12.57 -53.77 14.35
N VAL A 183 13.46 -53.86 13.33
CA VAL A 183 14.28 -55.07 13.11
C VAL A 183 15.25 -55.28 14.26
N ALA A 184 15.97 -54.23 14.69
CA ALA A 184 16.89 -54.29 15.83
C ALA A 184 16.16 -54.68 17.13
N GLN A 185 14.95 -54.18 17.35
CA GLN A 185 14.10 -54.55 18.50
C GLN A 185 13.76 -56.04 18.50
N VAL A 186 13.39 -56.61 17.34
CA VAL A 186 13.10 -58.05 17.21
C VAL A 186 14.34 -58.90 17.42
N GLN A 187 15.52 -58.42 17.03
CA GLN A 187 16.80 -59.09 17.24
C GLN A 187 17.34 -58.96 18.67
N GLY A 188 16.73 -58.13 19.52
CA GLY A 188 17.16 -57.88 20.89
C GLY A 188 18.40 -57.00 21.00
N ASP A 189 18.80 -56.29 19.95
CA ASP A 189 19.94 -55.39 19.94
C ASP A 189 19.54 -53.98 20.48
N ALA A 190 19.63 -53.86 21.81
CA ALA A 190 19.29 -52.62 22.50
C ALA A 190 20.19 -51.44 22.11
N MET A 191 21.44 -51.68 21.71
CA MET A 191 22.37 -50.62 21.32
C MET A 191 21.99 -50.05 19.95
N ALA A 192 21.68 -50.92 19.01
CA ALA A 192 21.17 -50.48 17.68
C ALA A 192 19.82 -49.75 17.80
N VAL A 193 18.91 -50.18 18.68
CA VAL A 193 17.65 -49.50 18.94
C VAL A 193 17.87 -48.08 19.42
N MET A 194 18.77 -47.85 20.37
CA MET A 194 19.11 -46.52 20.86
C MET A 194 19.76 -45.67 19.77
N GLY A 195 20.67 -46.23 18.97
CA GLY A 195 21.30 -45.53 17.85
C GLY A 195 20.27 -45.01 16.81
N TYR A 196 19.32 -45.87 16.42
CA TYR A 196 18.26 -45.44 15.50
C TYR A 196 17.31 -44.38 16.09
N MET A 197 17.07 -44.46 17.43
CA MET A 197 16.24 -43.47 18.13
C MET A 197 16.87 -42.06 18.09
N GLU A 198 18.21 -41.97 18.25
CA GLU A 198 18.94 -40.69 18.15
C GLU A 198 18.97 -40.11 16.72
N GLU A 199 18.74 -40.94 15.71
CA GLU A 199 18.70 -40.56 14.31
C GLU A 199 17.30 -40.14 13.83
N PHE A 200 16.31 -39.95 14.71
CA PHE A 200 15.00 -39.44 14.33
C PHE A 200 15.05 -37.92 14.13
N TYR A 201 14.54 -37.47 12.98
CA TYR A 201 14.37 -36.07 12.59
C TYR A 201 12.88 -35.70 12.37
N PHE A 202 11.93 -36.45 12.98
CA PHE A 202 10.51 -36.16 12.90
C PHE A 202 10.20 -34.77 13.46
N GLU A 203 10.80 -34.43 14.64
CA GLU A 203 10.64 -33.10 15.23
C GLU A 203 11.26 -31.99 14.36
N SER A 204 12.37 -32.31 13.64
CA SER A 204 12.99 -31.34 12.72
C SER A 204 12.06 -31.01 11.56
N ALA A 205 11.45 -32.04 10.93
CA ALA A 205 10.46 -31.83 9.87
C ALA A 205 9.27 -31.00 10.35
N ALA A 206 8.73 -31.30 11.53
CA ALA A 206 7.61 -30.58 12.14
C ALA A 206 7.99 -29.13 12.51
N THR A 207 9.19 -28.93 13.06
CA THR A 207 9.72 -27.63 13.46
C THR A 207 9.91 -26.71 12.26
N ILE A 208 10.50 -27.22 11.17
CA ILE A 208 10.66 -26.47 9.91
C ILE A 208 9.30 -25.93 9.43
N LEU A 209 8.30 -26.80 9.33
CA LEU A 209 6.96 -26.43 8.85
C LEU A 209 6.27 -25.43 9.78
N THR A 210 6.42 -25.60 11.09
CA THR A 210 5.80 -24.72 12.09
C THR A 210 6.45 -23.33 12.08
N LEU A 211 7.80 -23.26 12.09
CA LEU A 211 8.52 -21.99 12.06
C LEU A 211 8.30 -21.21 10.78
N ILE A 212 8.26 -21.88 9.62
CA ILE A 212 7.92 -21.22 8.35
C ILE A 212 6.48 -20.69 8.40
N THR A 213 5.55 -21.41 9.02
CA THR A 213 4.17 -20.94 9.17
C THR A 213 4.09 -19.73 10.11
N VAL A 214 4.92 -19.65 11.16
CA VAL A 214 5.10 -18.42 11.98
C VAL A 214 5.54 -17.27 11.07
N GLY A 215 6.64 -17.46 10.33
CA GLY A 215 7.17 -16.46 9.40
C GLY A 215 6.10 -15.97 8.42
N LYS A 216 5.38 -16.87 7.77
CA LYS A 216 4.29 -16.54 6.83
C LYS A 216 3.10 -15.82 7.49
N THR A 217 2.81 -16.13 8.75
CA THR A 217 1.74 -15.44 9.50
C THR A 217 2.14 -14.00 9.84
N LEU A 218 3.40 -13.78 10.25
CA LEU A 218 3.94 -12.45 10.50
C LEU A 218 3.98 -11.62 9.21
N GLU A 219 4.39 -12.25 8.10
CA GLU A 219 4.37 -11.67 6.76
C GLU A 219 2.98 -11.20 6.37
N ALA A 220 1.96 -12.06 6.44
CA ALA A 220 0.58 -11.73 6.11
C ALA A 220 0.03 -10.60 6.99
N ARG A 221 0.34 -10.62 8.29
CA ARG A 221 -0.06 -9.56 9.23
C ARG A 221 0.57 -8.21 8.89
N SER A 222 1.84 -8.19 8.49
CA SER A 222 2.51 -6.97 8.03
C SER A 222 1.88 -6.43 6.76
N LYS A 223 1.60 -7.29 5.78
CA LYS A 223 0.87 -6.91 4.54
C LYS A 223 -0.50 -6.31 4.86
N GLY A 224 -1.29 -6.96 5.74
CA GLY A 224 -2.60 -6.48 6.15
C GLY A 224 -2.56 -5.07 6.75
N LYS A 225 -1.63 -4.81 7.67
CA LYS A 225 -1.47 -3.47 8.27
C LYS A 225 -1.08 -2.40 7.25
N THR A 226 -0.31 -2.76 6.25
CA THR A 226 0.16 -1.82 5.22
C THR A 226 -0.98 -1.43 4.26
N THR A 227 -1.92 -2.33 4.01
CA THR A 227 -3.13 -2.02 3.22
C THR A 227 -4.19 -1.24 4.02
N ASP A 228 -4.09 -1.16 5.35
CA ASP A 228 -5.08 -0.45 6.19
C ASP A 228 -5.06 1.08 5.96
N ALA A 229 -3.91 1.67 5.61
CA ALA A 229 -3.83 3.07 5.24
C ALA A 229 -4.64 3.37 3.95
N LEU A 230 -4.54 2.49 2.95
CA LEU A 230 -5.31 2.60 1.70
C LEU A 230 -6.81 2.40 1.96
N LYS A 231 -7.17 1.42 2.80
CA LYS A 231 -8.57 1.23 3.24
C LYS A 231 -9.11 2.44 3.98
N GLY A 232 -8.27 3.10 4.80
CA GLY A 232 -8.62 4.34 5.49
C GLY A 232 -9.09 5.41 4.51
N LEU A 233 -8.35 5.63 3.42
CA LEU A 233 -8.74 6.57 2.37
C LEU A 233 -10.03 6.13 1.65
N MET A 234 -10.17 4.85 1.32
CA MET A 234 -11.37 4.32 0.67
C MET A 234 -12.63 4.43 1.53
N ASN A 235 -12.49 4.30 2.85
CA ASN A 235 -13.61 4.41 3.79
C ASN A 235 -14.10 5.85 4.01
N LEU A 236 -13.35 6.86 3.53
CA LEU A 236 -13.79 8.27 3.56
C LEU A 236 -14.88 8.55 2.52
N ALA A 237 -14.93 7.78 1.43
CA ALA A 237 -15.95 7.93 0.41
C ALA A 237 -17.34 7.53 0.96
N PRO A 238 -18.35 8.42 0.91
CA PRO A 238 -19.71 8.08 1.27
C PRO A 238 -20.28 7.04 0.30
N LYS A 239 -21.15 6.16 0.81
CA LYS A 239 -21.78 5.11 0.00
C LYS A 239 -23.03 5.59 -0.73
N THR A 240 -23.58 6.71 -0.30
CA THR A 240 -24.81 7.31 -0.83
C THR A 240 -24.64 8.81 -1.03
N ALA A 241 -25.42 9.37 -1.93
CA ALA A 241 -25.53 10.80 -2.15
C ALA A 241 -27.02 11.23 -2.12
N THR A 242 -27.30 12.42 -1.61
CA THR A 242 -28.64 13.01 -1.67
C THR A 242 -28.71 13.95 -2.88
N LEU A 243 -29.44 13.54 -3.90
CA LEU A 243 -29.63 14.29 -5.14
C LEU A 243 -30.93 15.07 -5.11
N LEU A 244 -30.93 16.23 -5.75
CA LEU A 244 -32.14 17.02 -6.00
C LEU A 244 -32.70 16.68 -7.40
N ARG A 245 -33.75 15.85 -7.48
CA ARG A 245 -34.41 15.47 -8.74
C ARG A 245 -35.86 15.95 -8.75
N ASN A 246 -36.23 16.73 -9.75
CA ASN A 246 -37.58 17.28 -9.89
C ASN A 246 -38.06 18.08 -8.65
N GLY A 247 -37.16 18.79 -7.97
CA GLY A 247 -37.48 19.56 -6.77
C GLY A 247 -37.61 18.74 -5.47
N ALA A 248 -37.43 17.41 -5.53
CA ALA A 248 -37.44 16.52 -4.36
C ALA A 248 -36.05 15.95 -4.11
N GLU A 249 -35.69 15.79 -2.81
CA GLU A 249 -34.46 15.11 -2.40
C GLU A 249 -34.63 13.60 -2.47
N VAL A 250 -33.70 12.94 -3.16
CA VAL A 250 -33.66 11.49 -3.31
C VAL A 250 -32.28 10.99 -2.95
N THR A 251 -32.19 10.08 -1.96
CA THR A 251 -30.93 9.42 -1.63
C THR A 251 -30.71 8.24 -2.57
N VAL A 252 -29.58 8.25 -3.25
CA VAL A 252 -29.18 7.22 -4.21
C VAL A 252 -27.82 6.64 -3.83
N PRO A 253 -27.50 5.38 -4.22
CA PRO A 253 -26.14 4.86 -4.18
C PRO A 253 -25.18 5.76 -4.96
N ILE A 254 -23.92 5.88 -4.49
CA ILE A 254 -22.92 6.77 -5.09
C ILE A 254 -22.66 6.45 -6.58
N GLU A 255 -22.80 5.18 -6.96
CA GLU A 255 -22.59 4.70 -8.33
C GLU A 255 -23.66 5.20 -9.32
N GLN A 256 -24.77 5.72 -8.82
CA GLN A 256 -25.88 6.24 -9.63
C GLN A 256 -25.81 7.75 -9.83
N VAL A 257 -24.84 8.42 -9.22
CA VAL A 257 -24.59 9.85 -9.41
C VAL A 257 -23.94 10.07 -10.76
N GLN A 258 -24.50 11.00 -11.54
CA GLN A 258 -23.99 11.37 -12.86
C GLN A 258 -23.40 12.77 -12.85
N GLN A 259 -22.47 13.02 -13.77
CA GLN A 259 -21.99 14.39 -14.00
C GLN A 259 -23.17 15.27 -14.41
N GLY A 260 -23.31 16.43 -13.77
CA GLY A 260 -24.41 17.31 -13.96
C GLY A 260 -25.54 17.19 -12.93
N ASP A 261 -25.56 16.13 -12.11
CA ASP A 261 -26.53 16.01 -11.03
C ASP A 261 -26.30 17.11 -9.98
N VAL A 262 -27.38 17.59 -9.39
CA VAL A 262 -27.34 18.52 -8.26
C VAL A 262 -27.47 17.69 -6.97
N PHE A 263 -26.50 17.84 -6.07
CA PHE A 263 -26.50 17.16 -4.79
C PHE A 263 -26.47 18.14 -3.61
N VAL A 264 -26.93 17.65 -2.48
CA VAL A 264 -27.07 18.41 -1.24
C VAL A 264 -26.17 17.79 -0.17
N VAL A 265 -25.48 18.64 0.60
CA VAL A 265 -24.62 18.22 1.72
C VAL A 265 -24.96 19.02 2.96
N ARG A 266 -25.36 18.33 4.03
CA ARG A 266 -25.71 18.93 5.32
C ARG A 266 -24.50 18.98 6.25
N PRO A 267 -24.55 19.79 7.32
CA PRO A 267 -23.54 19.78 8.36
C PRO A 267 -23.31 18.35 8.90
N GLY A 268 -22.04 17.93 8.99
CA GLY A 268 -21.63 16.61 9.45
C GLY A 268 -21.63 15.52 8.37
N GLU A 269 -22.06 15.82 7.13
CA GLU A 269 -22.02 14.88 6.02
C GLU A 269 -20.73 15.02 5.20
N ASN A 270 -20.24 13.91 4.67
CA ASN A 270 -19.14 13.92 3.71
C ASN A 270 -19.66 14.27 2.33
N ILE A 271 -18.88 15.06 1.57
CA ILE A 271 -19.17 15.42 0.20
C ILE A 271 -19.07 14.15 -0.68
N PRO A 272 -20.13 13.81 -1.44
CA PRO A 272 -20.19 12.51 -2.12
C PRO A 272 -19.32 12.43 -3.38
N VAL A 273 -19.28 13.49 -4.18
CA VAL A 273 -18.54 13.58 -5.45
C VAL A 273 -17.91 14.96 -5.57
N ASP A 274 -16.95 15.13 -6.48
CA ASP A 274 -16.40 16.46 -6.75
C ASP A 274 -17.46 17.35 -7.43
N GLY A 275 -17.51 18.59 -6.99
CA GLY A 275 -18.53 19.53 -7.50
C GLY A 275 -18.14 20.98 -7.34
N VAL A 276 -19.07 21.85 -7.73
CA VAL A 276 -19.01 23.29 -7.52
C VAL A 276 -20.25 23.73 -6.75
N VAL A 277 -20.07 24.58 -5.76
CA VAL A 277 -21.16 25.11 -4.92
C VAL A 277 -22.07 26.00 -5.78
N LEU A 278 -23.37 25.68 -5.82
CA LEU A 278 -24.40 26.47 -6.48
C LEU A 278 -25.08 27.42 -5.50
N GLU A 279 -25.21 27.02 -4.24
CA GLU A 279 -25.91 27.78 -3.22
C GLU A 279 -25.42 27.34 -1.81
N GLY A 280 -25.30 28.31 -0.93
CA GLY A 280 -24.88 28.08 0.46
C GLY A 280 -23.45 28.48 0.72
N SER A 281 -23.09 28.46 1.98
CA SER A 281 -21.71 28.64 2.44
C SER A 281 -21.43 27.76 3.64
N SER A 282 -20.22 27.22 3.74
CA SER A 282 -19.81 26.35 4.84
C SER A 282 -18.31 26.24 4.99
N ALA A 283 -17.85 25.97 6.19
CA ALA A 283 -16.49 25.52 6.46
C ALA A 283 -16.38 24.01 6.13
N VAL A 284 -15.51 23.64 5.21
CA VAL A 284 -15.26 22.27 4.76
C VAL A 284 -13.91 21.82 5.24
N ASN A 285 -13.87 20.71 5.98
CA ASN A 285 -12.62 20.09 6.40
C ASN A 285 -12.07 19.21 5.27
N GLU A 286 -10.99 19.65 4.66
CA GLU A 286 -10.29 18.97 3.58
C GLU A 286 -9.06 18.17 4.05
N SER A 287 -8.84 18.07 5.36
CA SER A 287 -7.63 17.46 5.95
C SER A 287 -7.38 16.01 5.51
N ALA A 288 -8.42 15.28 5.16
CA ALA A 288 -8.31 13.92 4.66
C ALA A 288 -7.61 13.82 3.29
N LEU A 289 -7.67 14.88 2.47
CA LEU A 289 -7.06 14.96 1.14
C LEU A 289 -5.81 15.83 1.12
N THR A 290 -5.83 16.96 1.83
CA THR A 290 -4.76 17.98 1.79
C THR A 290 -3.77 17.85 2.94
N GLY A 291 -4.17 17.20 4.04
CA GLY A 291 -3.42 17.15 5.29
C GLY A 291 -3.55 18.41 6.15
N GLU A 292 -4.20 19.47 5.66
CA GLU A 292 -4.39 20.72 6.40
C GLU A 292 -5.55 20.60 7.39
N SER A 293 -5.29 20.91 8.67
CA SER A 293 -6.29 20.75 9.74
C SER A 293 -7.28 21.90 9.83
N ILE A 294 -6.98 23.03 9.19
CA ILE A 294 -7.87 24.22 9.22
C ILE A 294 -8.95 24.03 8.15
N PRO A 295 -10.23 24.09 8.53
CA PRO A 295 -11.33 24.04 7.56
C PRO A 295 -11.27 25.23 6.58
N VAL A 296 -11.62 24.97 5.34
CA VAL A 296 -11.64 25.96 4.26
C VAL A 296 -13.08 26.43 4.07
N ASP A 297 -13.29 27.74 4.11
CA ASP A 297 -14.60 28.32 3.82
C ASP A 297 -14.90 28.17 2.33
N LYS A 298 -16.07 27.65 2.02
CA LYS A 298 -16.61 27.46 0.67
C LYS A 298 -17.88 28.29 0.50
N ALA A 299 -17.95 29.00 -0.61
CA ALA A 299 -19.08 29.83 -1.01
C ALA A 299 -19.52 29.47 -2.43
N GLU A 300 -20.55 30.13 -2.94
CA GLU A 300 -21.05 29.96 -4.31
C GLU A 300 -19.92 30.16 -5.35
N GLY A 301 -19.77 29.19 -6.25
CA GLY A 301 -18.72 29.16 -7.26
C GLY A 301 -17.44 28.39 -6.85
N ASP A 302 -17.27 28.06 -5.57
CA ASP A 302 -16.10 27.33 -5.09
C ASP A 302 -16.20 25.83 -5.40
N SER A 303 -15.03 25.23 -5.65
CA SER A 303 -14.94 23.79 -5.85
C SER A 303 -14.92 23.03 -4.52
N VAL A 304 -15.59 21.88 -4.49
CA VAL A 304 -15.59 20.93 -3.37
C VAL A 304 -15.15 19.56 -3.85
N SER A 305 -14.45 18.83 -2.99
CA SER A 305 -13.87 17.54 -3.30
C SER A 305 -14.57 16.40 -2.57
N ALA A 306 -14.71 15.26 -3.25
CA ALA A 306 -15.28 14.04 -2.66
C ALA A 306 -14.54 13.63 -1.37
N ALA A 307 -15.29 13.10 -0.40
CA ALA A 307 -14.80 12.61 0.90
C ALA A 307 -14.29 13.68 1.87
N THR A 308 -14.43 14.97 1.55
CA THR A 308 -14.22 16.06 2.53
C THR A 308 -15.47 16.24 3.38
N LEU A 309 -15.30 16.71 4.62
CA LEU A 309 -16.37 16.82 5.61
C LEU A 309 -16.96 18.23 5.65
N ASN A 310 -18.23 18.35 5.36
CA ASN A 310 -18.97 19.60 5.56
C ASN A 310 -19.24 19.82 7.06
N GLN A 311 -18.75 20.93 7.65
CA GLN A 311 -18.82 21.14 9.10
C GLN A 311 -20.02 21.97 9.58
N SER A 312 -20.36 23.08 8.93
CA SER A 312 -21.22 24.07 9.55
C SER A 312 -22.45 24.46 8.74
N GLY A 313 -22.34 24.67 7.45
CA GLY A 313 -23.41 25.20 6.61
C GLY A 313 -24.07 24.14 5.73
N PHE A 314 -25.15 24.53 5.06
CA PHE A 314 -25.80 23.75 4.03
C PHE A 314 -25.17 24.10 2.68
N LEU A 315 -24.84 23.08 1.89
CA LEU A 315 -24.29 23.25 0.56
C LEU A 315 -25.19 22.55 -0.48
N ARG A 316 -25.51 23.26 -1.57
CA ARG A 316 -26.07 22.69 -2.78
C ARG A 316 -25.00 22.77 -3.85
N CYS A 317 -24.61 21.64 -4.42
CA CYS A 317 -23.48 21.55 -5.34
C CYS A 317 -23.90 20.87 -6.65
N HIS A 318 -23.23 21.24 -7.74
CA HIS A 318 -23.32 20.58 -9.04
C HIS A 318 -22.16 19.60 -9.21
N ALA A 319 -22.45 18.35 -9.54
CA ALA A 319 -21.44 17.30 -9.73
C ALA A 319 -20.61 17.56 -10.99
N THR A 320 -19.30 17.73 -10.83
CA THR A 320 -18.36 17.97 -11.93
C THR A 320 -17.58 16.73 -12.32
N ARG A 321 -17.17 15.89 -11.33
CA ARG A 321 -16.48 14.63 -11.53
C ARG A 321 -17.11 13.57 -10.65
N VAL A 322 -17.36 12.37 -11.23
CA VAL A 322 -18.07 11.28 -10.58
C VAL A 322 -17.30 9.96 -10.74
N GLY A 323 -17.59 8.98 -9.90
CA GLY A 323 -17.01 7.65 -10.00
C GLY A 323 -15.48 7.68 -9.92
N GLN A 324 -14.80 7.17 -10.95
CA GLN A 324 -13.35 7.08 -11.00
C GLN A 324 -12.63 8.41 -11.29
N ASP A 325 -13.36 9.38 -11.80
CA ASP A 325 -12.80 10.69 -12.12
C ASP A 325 -12.77 11.64 -10.92
N THR A 326 -13.34 11.23 -9.77
CA THR A 326 -13.25 12.01 -8.53
C THR A 326 -11.80 12.10 -8.04
N THR A 327 -11.48 13.22 -7.40
CA THR A 327 -10.14 13.47 -6.82
C THR A 327 -9.71 12.34 -5.89
N LEU A 328 -10.59 11.87 -5.01
CA LEU A 328 -10.30 10.74 -4.13
C LEU A 328 -10.00 9.45 -4.92
N ALA A 329 -10.80 9.12 -5.93
CA ALA A 329 -10.60 7.92 -6.74
C ALA A 329 -9.26 7.96 -7.49
N GLN A 330 -8.86 9.12 -8.01
CA GLN A 330 -7.56 9.33 -8.65
C GLN A 330 -6.40 9.17 -7.66
N ILE A 331 -6.53 9.66 -6.42
CA ILE A 331 -5.54 9.46 -5.34
C ILE A 331 -5.39 7.97 -5.05
N ILE A 332 -6.50 7.25 -4.84
CA ILE A 332 -6.51 5.81 -4.58
C ILE A 332 -5.85 5.06 -5.74
N GLN A 333 -6.16 5.43 -6.99
CA GLN A 333 -5.57 4.82 -8.17
C GLN A 333 -4.06 5.07 -8.25
N MET A 334 -3.60 6.31 -8.02
CA MET A 334 -2.16 6.62 -8.00
C MET A 334 -1.41 5.83 -6.93
N VAL A 335 -1.94 5.72 -5.73
CA VAL A 335 -1.32 4.92 -4.66
C VAL A 335 -1.30 3.43 -5.02
N SER A 336 -2.37 2.92 -5.65
CA SER A 336 -2.45 1.54 -6.13
C SER A 336 -1.45 1.27 -7.25
N ASP A 337 -1.32 2.18 -8.21
CA ASP A 337 -0.37 2.06 -9.34
C ASP A 337 1.08 2.15 -8.84
N ALA A 338 1.37 3.06 -7.91
CA ALA A 338 2.67 3.14 -7.27
C ALA A 338 3.03 1.85 -6.51
N ALA A 339 2.05 1.24 -5.84
CA ALA A 339 2.23 -0.05 -5.15
C ALA A 339 2.41 -1.23 -6.13
N ALA A 340 1.86 -1.13 -7.34
CA ALA A 340 2.03 -2.13 -8.41
C ALA A 340 3.38 -2.01 -9.13
N THR A 341 4.04 -0.84 -9.09
CA THR A 341 5.36 -0.65 -9.71
C THR A 341 6.46 -1.15 -8.78
N LYS A 342 7.56 -1.64 -9.37
CA LYS A 342 8.72 -2.11 -8.61
C LYS A 342 9.84 -1.08 -8.64
N ALA A 343 10.33 -0.71 -7.46
CA ALA A 343 11.57 0.05 -7.33
C ALA A 343 12.77 -0.76 -7.86
N PRO A 344 13.84 -0.10 -8.35
CA PRO A 344 15.05 -0.77 -8.83
C PRO A 344 15.64 -1.75 -7.81
N ILE A 345 15.65 -1.40 -6.53
CA ILE A 345 16.14 -2.26 -5.44
C ILE A 345 15.30 -3.55 -5.31
N ALA A 346 13.99 -3.49 -5.53
CA ALA A 346 13.12 -4.67 -5.51
C ALA A 346 13.44 -5.62 -6.68
N LYS A 347 13.75 -5.08 -7.87
CA LYS A 347 14.18 -5.87 -9.03
C LYS A 347 15.51 -6.60 -8.79
N ILE A 348 16.45 -5.96 -8.06
CA ILE A 348 17.70 -6.59 -7.66
C ILE A 348 17.43 -7.73 -6.68
N ALA A 349 16.60 -7.50 -5.66
CA ALA A 349 16.23 -8.52 -4.68
C ALA A 349 15.57 -9.74 -5.33
N ASP A 350 14.69 -9.53 -6.31
CA ASP A 350 14.04 -10.61 -7.07
C ASP A 350 15.05 -11.42 -7.89
N ARG A 351 16.01 -10.75 -8.54
CA ARG A 351 17.07 -11.41 -9.32
C ARG A 351 17.97 -12.25 -8.43
N VAL A 352 18.38 -11.72 -7.28
CA VAL A 352 19.17 -12.45 -6.27
C VAL A 352 18.40 -13.69 -5.81
N SER A 353 17.12 -13.55 -5.47
CA SER A 353 16.27 -14.67 -5.04
C SER A 353 16.16 -15.78 -6.10
N GLY A 354 16.11 -15.41 -7.37
CA GLY A 354 16.02 -16.38 -8.49
C GLY A 354 17.26 -17.26 -8.67
N VAL A 355 18.45 -16.75 -8.31
CA VAL A 355 19.72 -17.50 -8.34
C VAL A 355 19.96 -18.22 -7.02
N PHE A 356 19.54 -17.62 -5.92
CA PHE A 356 19.82 -18.06 -4.57
C PHE A 356 19.27 -19.47 -4.28
N VAL A 357 18.01 -19.75 -4.60
CA VAL A 357 17.38 -21.03 -4.30
C VAL A 357 18.07 -22.22 -4.98
N PRO A 358 18.37 -22.21 -6.31
CA PRO A 358 19.17 -23.26 -6.94
C PRO A 358 20.56 -23.42 -6.31
N THR A 359 21.22 -22.30 -5.97
CA THR A 359 22.54 -22.33 -5.34
C THR A 359 22.50 -23.04 -3.98
N VAL A 360 21.50 -22.72 -3.16
CA VAL A 360 21.31 -23.36 -1.84
C VAL A 360 21.05 -24.84 -1.96
N ILE A 361 20.21 -25.28 -2.92
CA ILE A 361 19.97 -26.70 -3.19
C ILE A 361 21.30 -27.40 -3.54
N THR A 362 22.09 -26.79 -4.42
CA THR A 362 23.40 -27.34 -4.82
C THR A 362 24.35 -27.45 -3.62
N LEU A 363 24.44 -26.40 -2.79
CA LEU A 363 25.26 -26.41 -1.58
C LEU A 363 24.80 -27.49 -0.58
N ALA A 364 23.49 -27.68 -0.39
CA ALA A 364 22.96 -28.72 0.49
C ALA A 364 23.35 -30.14 0.01
N VAL A 365 23.26 -30.38 -1.31
CA VAL A 365 23.68 -31.65 -1.91
C VAL A 365 25.20 -31.86 -1.73
N ILE A 366 25.99 -30.82 -2.04
CA ILE A 366 27.45 -30.88 -1.86
C ILE A 366 27.80 -31.18 -0.38
N THR A 367 27.16 -30.45 0.57
CA THR A 367 27.36 -30.65 2.00
C THR A 367 27.08 -32.10 2.41
N THR A 368 25.94 -32.65 1.94
CA THR A 368 25.58 -34.06 2.22
C THR A 368 26.64 -35.02 1.68
N ILE A 369 27.09 -34.84 0.42
CA ILE A 369 28.09 -35.68 -0.22
C ILE A 369 29.44 -35.61 0.54
N VAL A 370 29.88 -34.39 0.89
CA VAL A 370 31.16 -34.20 1.62
C VAL A 370 31.16 -34.94 2.95
N TRP A 371 30.06 -34.86 3.73
CA TRP A 371 29.97 -35.58 5.00
C TRP A 371 29.90 -37.10 4.84
N LEU A 372 29.24 -37.61 3.78
CA LEU A 372 29.28 -39.03 3.42
C LEU A 372 30.68 -39.49 3.06
N LEU A 373 31.43 -38.72 2.25
CA LEU A 373 32.80 -39.01 1.87
C LEU A 373 33.77 -38.93 3.08
N ALA A 374 33.45 -38.10 4.08
CA ALA A 374 34.17 -38.02 5.35
C ALA A 374 33.87 -39.20 6.31
N GLY A 375 33.07 -40.19 5.87
CA GLY A 375 32.80 -41.41 6.64
C GLY A 375 31.70 -41.24 7.71
N GLN A 376 30.92 -40.17 7.67
CA GLN A 376 29.80 -39.97 8.60
C GLN A 376 28.58 -40.80 8.20
N THR A 377 27.65 -41.03 9.14
CA THR A 377 26.39 -41.75 8.87
C THR A 377 25.52 -40.98 7.90
N VAL A 378 24.65 -41.70 7.19
CA VAL A 378 23.69 -41.08 6.26
C VAL A 378 22.79 -40.07 7.00
N GLY A 379 22.35 -40.41 8.22
CA GLY A 379 21.55 -39.54 9.06
C GLY A 379 22.27 -38.23 9.39
N TYR A 380 23.51 -38.30 9.81
CA TYR A 380 24.33 -37.13 10.11
C TYR A 380 24.51 -36.23 8.87
N ALA A 381 24.87 -36.82 7.73
CA ALA A 381 25.11 -36.11 6.48
C ALA A 381 23.84 -35.41 5.97
N LEU A 382 22.69 -36.11 6.00
CA LEU A 382 21.38 -35.54 5.63
C LEU A 382 20.97 -34.40 6.56
N ALA A 383 21.15 -34.53 7.88
CA ALA A 383 20.84 -33.48 8.84
C ALA A 383 21.58 -32.17 8.51
N ARG A 384 22.87 -32.26 8.12
CA ARG A 384 23.66 -31.07 7.72
C ARG A 384 23.17 -30.47 6.39
N GLY A 385 22.85 -31.31 5.41
CA GLY A 385 22.24 -30.85 4.14
C GLY A 385 20.87 -30.16 4.36
N ILE A 386 20.01 -30.75 5.19
CA ILE A 386 18.73 -30.16 5.57
C ILE A 386 18.93 -28.83 6.30
N SER A 387 19.90 -28.72 7.20
CA SER A 387 20.23 -27.48 7.90
C SER A 387 20.58 -26.35 6.92
N VAL A 388 21.35 -26.66 5.86
CA VAL A 388 21.68 -25.70 4.79
C VAL A 388 20.40 -25.23 4.07
N LEU A 389 19.48 -26.14 3.74
CA LEU A 389 18.21 -25.79 3.07
C LEU A 389 17.36 -24.85 3.92
N VAL A 390 17.27 -25.11 5.23
CA VAL A 390 16.37 -24.42 6.16
C VAL A 390 16.89 -23.04 6.54
N ILE A 391 18.17 -22.95 6.94
CA ILE A 391 18.76 -21.69 7.40
C ILE A 391 18.85 -20.64 6.29
N SER A 392 18.91 -21.11 5.05
CA SER A 392 19.05 -20.25 3.87
C SER A 392 17.72 -19.70 3.35
N CYS A 393 16.66 -19.59 4.17
CA CYS A 393 15.39 -19.02 3.71
C CYS A 393 15.47 -17.49 3.55
N PRO A 394 15.35 -16.91 2.33
CA PRO A 394 15.35 -15.47 2.13
C PRO A 394 13.96 -14.85 2.37
N CYS A 395 13.25 -15.28 3.42
CA CYS A 395 11.84 -14.97 3.63
C CYS A 395 11.56 -13.46 3.74
N ALA A 396 12.48 -12.71 4.37
CA ALA A 396 12.33 -11.26 4.57
C ALA A 396 12.68 -10.44 3.32
N LEU A 397 13.58 -10.94 2.45
CA LEU A 397 14.10 -10.18 1.30
C LEU A 397 13.00 -9.77 0.31
N GLY A 398 12.04 -10.66 0.04
CA GLY A 398 10.96 -10.41 -0.91
C GLY A 398 9.91 -9.40 -0.44
N LEU A 399 9.88 -9.07 0.85
CA LEU A 399 8.86 -8.20 1.44
C LEU A 399 9.38 -6.87 1.93
N ALA A 400 10.65 -6.80 2.31
CA ALA A 400 11.23 -5.59 2.91
C ALA A 400 10.97 -4.34 2.05
N THR A 401 11.31 -4.41 0.77
CA THR A 401 11.15 -3.27 -0.16
C THR A 401 9.69 -2.93 -0.46
N PRO A 402 8.80 -3.88 -0.84
CA PRO A 402 7.40 -3.55 -1.08
C PRO A 402 6.70 -2.95 0.14
N VAL A 403 6.98 -3.46 1.34
CA VAL A 403 6.41 -2.91 2.58
C VAL A 403 6.91 -1.47 2.82
N ALA A 404 8.22 -1.21 2.67
CA ALA A 404 8.79 0.11 2.83
C ALA A 404 8.19 1.13 1.84
N ILE A 405 8.03 0.76 0.57
CA ILE A 405 7.41 1.60 -0.47
C ILE A 405 5.96 1.93 -0.11
N MET A 406 5.18 0.93 0.31
CA MET A 406 3.78 1.15 0.63
C MET A 406 3.61 2.04 1.88
N VAL A 407 4.45 1.84 2.90
CA VAL A 407 4.47 2.72 4.08
C VAL A 407 4.86 4.14 3.67
N GLY A 408 5.91 4.29 2.85
CA GLY A 408 6.34 5.59 2.33
C GLY A 408 5.26 6.31 1.54
N ASN A 409 4.57 5.60 0.62
CA ASN A 409 3.44 6.15 -0.12
C ASN A 409 2.28 6.53 0.81
N GLY A 410 1.97 5.71 1.81
CA GLY A 410 0.91 6.00 2.78
C GLY A 410 1.20 7.22 3.64
N VAL A 411 2.46 7.39 4.06
CA VAL A 411 2.89 8.60 4.80
C VAL A 411 2.88 9.81 3.88
N GLY A 412 3.37 9.67 2.64
CA GLY A 412 3.32 10.73 1.63
C GLY A 412 1.88 11.21 1.39
N ALA A 413 0.97 10.28 1.11
CA ALA A 413 -0.44 10.60 0.84
C ALA A 413 -1.12 11.34 2.02
N LYS A 414 -0.82 10.96 3.27
CA LYS A 414 -1.32 11.68 4.46
C LYS A 414 -0.82 13.13 4.56
N ASN A 415 0.30 13.43 3.91
CA ASN A 415 0.87 14.77 3.86
C ASN A 415 0.65 15.46 2.51
N GLY A 416 -0.32 15.01 1.72
CA GLY A 416 -0.62 15.58 0.41
C GLY A 416 0.42 15.28 -0.68
N ILE A 417 1.39 14.39 -0.42
CA ILE A 417 2.47 14.05 -1.35
C ILE A 417 2.14 12.72 -2.02
N LEU A 418 1.91 12.75 -3.33
CA LEU A 418 1.54 11.58 -4.12
C LEU A 418 2.67 11.17 -5.06
N PHE A 419 3.18 9.95 -4.89
CA PHE A 419 4.20 9.39 -5.75
C PHE A 419 3.55 8.56 -6.87
N LYS A 420 3.84 8.89 -8.12
CA LYS A 420 3.33 8.15 -9.29
C LYS A 420 3.93 6.76 -9.43
N THR A 421 5.15 6.54 -8.93
CA THR A 421 5.86 5.27 -9.02
C THR A 421 6.72 5.01 -7.79
N ALA A 422 6.99 3.73 -7.51
CA ALA A 422 7.95 3.33 -6.48
C ALA A 422 9.38 3.86 -6.76
N VAL A 423 9.73 4.07 -8.04
CA VAL A 423 11.01 4.67 -8.44
C VAL A 423 11.08 6.11 -7.97
N SER A 424 10.02 6.89 -8.15
CA SER A 424 9.95 8.29 -7.72
C SER A 424 10.16 8.41 -6.20
N LEU A 425 9.51 7.54 -5.41
CA LEU A 425 9.69 7.50 -3.96
C LEU A 425 11.16 7.19 -3.57
N GLU A 426 11.77 6.16 -4.20
CA GLU A 426 13.16 5.79 -3.94
C GLU A 426 14.13 6.91 -4.29
N GLN A 427 13.92 7.59 -5.43
CA GLN A 427 14.79 8.70 -5.87
C GLN A 427 14.63 9.93 -4.99
N THR A 428 13.43 10.25 -4.53
CA THR A 428 13.18 11.36 -3.59
C THR A 428 14.01 11.20 -2.32
N GLY A 429 14.16 9.98 -1.78
CA GLY A 429 15.01 9.69 -0.62
C GLY A 429 16.52 9.89 -0.87
N LYS A 430 16.95 10.04 -2.14
CA LYS A 430 18.36 10.25 -2.55
C LYS A 430 18.62 11.68 -3.02
N THR A 431 17.64 12.58 -2.86
CA THR A 431 17.76 13.97 -3.32
C THR A 431 18.81 14.71 -2.49
N GLU A 432 19.81 15.28 -3.14
CA GLU A 432 20.87 16.09 -2.54
C GLU A 432 20.65 17.58 -2.81
N ILE A 433 20.03 17.93 -3.92
CA ILE A 433 19.78 19.31 -4.33
C ILE A 433 18.29 19.47 -4.61
N VAL A 434 17.68 20.49 -4.01
CA VAL A 434 16.29 20.86 -4.24
C VAL A 434 16.26 22.26 -4.86
N ALA A 435 15.73 22.36 -6.08
CA ALA A 435 15.43 23.63 -6.72
C ALA A 435 13.95 23.96 -6.53
N LEU A 436 13.68 25.09 -5.89
CA LEU A 436 12.33 25.55 -5.59
C LEU A 436 11.98 26.75 -6.47
N ASP A 437 10.82 26.72 -7.11
CA ASP A 437 10.26 27.92 -7.73
C ASP A 437 9.80 28.91 -6.63
N LYS A 438 9.84 30.20 -6.94
CA LYS A 438 9.45 31.22 -5.96
C LYS A 438 7.94 31.34 -5.86
N THR A 439 7.29 31.54 -7.00
CA THR A 439 5.88 31.94 -7.02
C THR A 439 4.93 30.74 -6.87
N GLY A 440 4.10 30.75 -5.85
CA GLY A 440 3.19 29.64 -5.56
C GLY A 440 3.84 28.40 -4.95
N THR A 441 5.17 28.43 -4.69
CA THR A 441 5.93 27.36 -4.01
C THR A 441 6.56 27.88 -2.71
N ILE A 442 7.42 28.90 -2.80
CA ILE A 442 7.98 29.56 -1.61
C ILE A 442 7.00 30.61 -1.08
N THR A 443 6.30 31.28 -1.98
CA THR A 443 5.26 32.27 -1.67
C THR A 443 3.87 31.64 -1.89
N SER A 444 2.85 32.20 -1.24
CA SER A 444 1.44 31.78 -1.43
C SER A 444 0.91 31.96 -2.85
N GLY A 445 1.61 32.73 -3.69
CA GLY A 445 1.13 33.12 -5.01
C GLY A 445 0.07 34.22 -4.99
N GLU A 446 -0.34 34.65 -3.82
CA GLU A 446 -1.35 35.68 -3.63
C GLU A 446 -0.68 36.94 -3.06
N PRO A 447 -0.86 38.12 -3.71
CA PRO A 447 -0.42 39.38 -3.14
C PRO A 447 -1.14 39.67 -1.82
N ARG A 448 -0.41 40.23 -0.84
CA ARG A 448 -0.97 40.72 0.43
C ARG A 448 -0.42 42.09 0.76
N VAL A 449 -1.25 42.92 1.40
CA VAL A 449 -0.80 44.18 1.95
C VAL A 449 0.04 43.90 3.20
N THR A 450 1.34 44.26 3.15
CA THR A 450 2.27 44.11 4.27
C THR A 450 2.40 45.40 5.09
N ASP A 451 2.42 46.55 4.39
CA ASP A 451 2.65 47.86 4.99
C ASP A 451 1.67 48.88 4.44
N ILE A 452 1.22 49.77 5.29
CA ILE A 452 0.37 50.92 4.95
C ILE A 452 1.13 52.17 5.35
N LEU A 453 1.42 53.04 4.38
CA LEU A 453 2.21 54.25 4.59
C LEU A 453 1.38 55.47 4.23
N PRO A 454 0.57 55.98 5.18
CA PRO A 454 -0.23 57.18 4.93
C PRO A 454 0.61 58.45 4.89
N ALA A 455 0.17 59.45 4.16
CA ALA A 455 0.76 60.77 4.20
C ALA A 455 0.47 61.47 5.53
N ASP A 456 1.28 62.51 5.84
CA ASP A 456 1.13 63.29 7.09
C ASP A 456 -0.30 63.81 7.23
N GLY A 457 -0.87 63.54 8.41
CA GLY A 457 -2.26 63.94 8.73
C GLY A 457 -3.34 62.97 8.28
N VAL A 458 -3.00 61.87 7.61
CA VAL A 458 -3.94 60.77 7.20
C VAL A 458 -3.67 59.57 8.10
N THR A 459 -4.74 58.93 8.59
CA THR A 459 -4.60 57.69 9.33
C THR A 459 -4.59 56.48 8.41
N GLU A 460 -3.96 55.37 8.82
CA GLU A 460 -3.98 54.10 8.08
C GLU A 460 -5.39 53.64 7.75
N GLN A 461 -6.33 53.78 8.69
CA GLN A 461 -7.72 53.42 8.50
C GLN A 461 -8.42 54.23 7.41
N VAL A 462 -8.15 55.56 7.34
CA VAL A 462 -8.70 56.42 6.28
C VAL A 462 -8.13 56.02 4.93
N LEU A 463 -6.81 55.82 4.83
CA LEU A 463 -6.16 55.39 3.60
C LEU A 463 -6.72 54.04 3.12
N MET A 464 -6.83 53.05 4.01
CA MET A 464 -7.38 51.74 3.66
C MET A 464 -8.84 51.78 3.23
N SER A 465 -9.69 52.60 3.91
CA SER A 465 -11.09 52.73 3.52
C SER A 465 -11.25 53.33 2.11
N LEU A 466 -10.43 54.33 1.79
CA LEU A 466 -10.43 54.96 0.46
C LEU A 466 -9.89 54.00 -0.61
N ALA A 467 -8.82 53.27 -0.30
CA ALA A 467 -8.23 52.28 -1.20
C ALA A 467 -9.23 51.15 -1.45
N ALA A 468 -9.89 50.60 -0.41
CA ALA A 468 -10.90 49.58 -0.56
C ALA A 468 -12.11 50.03 -1.37
N ALA A 469 -12.58 51.27 -1.16
CA ALA A 469 -13.67 51.86 -1.97
C ALA A 469 -13.30 51.96 -3.44
N LEU A 470 -12.05 52.36 -3.75
CA LEU A 470 -11.55 52.51 -5.14
C LEU A 470 -11.34 51.13 -5.79
N GLU A 471 -10.84 50.13 -5.07
CA GLU A 471 -10.51 48.80 -5.62
C GLU A 471 -11.73 47.85 -5.64
N GLN A 472 -12.87 48.23 -5.06
CA GLN A 472 -14.06 47.36 -4.96
C GLN A 472 -14.56 46.81 -6.29
N LYS A 473 -14.46 47.64 -7.34
CA LYS A 473 -14.92 47.30 -8.71
C LYS A 473 -13.76 46.90 -9.64
N SER A 474 -12.55 46.74 -9.10
CA SER A 474 -11.34 46.40 -9.86
C SER A 474 -11.17 44.88 -9.98
N GLU A 475 -10.88 44.41 -11.19
CA GLU A 475 -10.54 42.99 -11.46
C GLU A 475 -9.02 42.71 -11.30
N HIS A 476 -8.24 43.69 -10.91
CA HIS A 476 -6.79 43.53 -10.79
C HIS A 476 -6.42 42.62 -9.61
N PRO A 477 -5.42 41.73 -9.75
CA PRO A 477 -5.00 40.83 -8.64
C PRO A 477 -4.65 41.55 -7.34
N LEU A 478 -4.08 42.76 -7.41
CA LEU A 478 -3.78 43.58 -6.24
C LEU A 478 -5.02 44.11 -5.52
N ALA A 479 -6.14 44.28 -6.22
CA ALA A 479 -7.38 44.72 -5.62
C ALA A 479 -7.86 43.75 -4.54
N ARG A 480 -7.72 42.45 -4.78
CA ARG A 480 -8.09 41.42 -3.80
C ARG A 480 -7.31 41.58 -2.51
N ALA A 481 -5.98 41.87 -2.60
CA ALA A 481 -5.13 42.09 -1.44
C ALA A 481 -5.60 43.29 -0.60
N VAL A 482 -5.96 44.39 -1.24
CA VAL A 482 -6.48 45.61 -0.58
C VAL A 482 -7.82 45.32 0.08
N LEU A 483 -8.75 44.67 -0.62
CA LEU A 483 -10.07 44.33 -0.11
C LEU A 483 -10.01 43.34 1.05
N GLN A 484 -9.13 42.33 0.95
CA GLN A 484 -8.90 41.38 2.04
C GLN A 484 -8.37 42.07 3.29
N LYS A 485 -7.39 42.96 3.13
CA LYS A 485 -6.84 43.73 4.25
C LYS A 485 -7.90 44.64 4.90
N ALA A 486 -8.72 45.31 4.09
CA ALA A 486 -9.84 46.13 4.58
C ALA A 486 -10.84 45.28 5.37
N GLN A 487 -11.15 44.07 4.90
CA GLN A 487 -12.02 43.14 5.61
C GLN A 487 -11.43 42.67 6.96
N GLU A 488 -10.13 42.32 6.98
CA GLU A 488 -9.39 41.97 8.23
C GLU A 488 -9.45 43.09 9.25
N ASP A 489 -9.34 44.35 8.80
CA ASP A 489 -9.40 45.55 9.62
C ASP A 489 -10.84 46.01 9.97
N ASN A 490 -11.86 45.26 9.53
CA ASN A 490 -13.31 45.58 9.68
C ASN A 490 -13.68 46.93 9.08
N LEU A 491 -13.14 47.27 7.92
CA LEU A 491 -13.41 48.49 7.18
C LEU A 491 -14.27 48.15 5.94
N PRO A 492 -15.60 48.23 6.01
CA PRO A 492 -16.42 47.93 4.84
C PRO A 492 -16.19 48.98 3.74
N PRO A 493 -15.99 48.55 2.47
CA PRO A 493 -15.77 49.49 1.37
C PRO A 493 -17.03 50.32 1.09
N ALA A 494 -16.86 51.64 0.94
CA ALA A 494 -17.93 52.52 0.56
C ALA A 494 -18.23 52.41 -0.94
N GLU A 495 -19.49 52.61 -1.34
CA GLU A 495 -19.86 52.63 -2.76
C GLU A 495 -19.28 53.85 -3.45
N VAL A 496 -18.70 53.66 -4.62
CA VAL A 496 -18.14 54.73 -5.47
C VAL A 496 -18.93 54.89 -6.76
N ALA A 497 -19.04 56.13 -7.20
CA ALA A 497 -19.58 56.50 -8.51
C ALA A 497 -18.46 56.71 -9.55
N ASP A 498 -18.80 56.76 -10.81
CA ASP A 498 -17.92 57.06 -11.96
C ASP A 498 -16.58 56.30 -11.96
N PHE A 499 -16.65 55.01 -11.58
CA PHE A 499 -15.45 54.12 -11.55
C PHE A 499 -14.91 53.94 -12.98
N GLN A 500 -13.61 54.17 -13.15
CA GLN A 500 -12.89 53.92 -14.39
C GLN A 500 -11.57 53.25 -14.13
N ALA A 501 -11.33 52.11 -14.79
CA ALA A 501 -10.03 51.47 -14.85
C ALA A 501 -9.22 52.00 -16.02
N LEU A 502 -8.03 52.50 -15.77
CA LEU A 502 -7.12 53.07 -16.76
C LEU A 502 -5.97 52.08 -16.99
N PRO A 503 -6.01 51.22 -18.02
CA PRO A 503 -5.02 50.18 -18.24
C PRO A 503 -3.59 50.71 -18.20
N GLY A 504 -2.71 50.09 -17.38
CA GLY A 504 -1.32 50.47 -17.23
C GLY A 504 -1.05 51.69 -16.34
N ASN A 505 -2.09 52.40 -15.90
CA ASN A 505 -1.97 53.59 -15.07
C ASN A 505 -2.52 53.40 -13.66
N GLY A 506 -3.81 53.12 -13.54
CA GLY A 506 -4.48 52.98 -12.25
C GLY A 506 -6.00 53.04 -12.38
N LEU A 507 -6.66 53.52 -11.32
CA LEU A 507 -8.11 53.60 -11.17
C LEU A 507 -8.51 55.02 -10.81
N THR A 508 -9.70 55.42 -11.23
CA THR A 508 -10.37 56.65 -10.78
C THR A 508 -11.81 56.35 -10.40
N ALA A 509 -12.33 57.07 -9.41
CA ALA A 509 -13.73 56.99 -8.99
C ALA A 509 -14.15 58.29 -8.29
N GLU A 510 -15.42 58.43 -7.95
CA GLU A 510 -15.96 59.53 -7.15
C GLU A 510 -16.64 58.98 -5.89
N LEU A 511 -16.23 59.51 -4.72
CA LEU A 511 -16.81 59.18 -3.43
C LEU A 511 -17.26 60.47 -2.75
N ASP A 512 -18.57 60.58 -2.45
CA ASP A 512 -19.18 61.77 -1.80
C ASP A 512 -18.87 63.09 -2.50
N GLY A 513 -18.81 63.09 -3.84
CA GLY A 513 -18.49 64.27 -4.66
C GLY A 513 -17.01 64.62 -4.74
N GLN A 514 -16.13 63.78 -4.18
CA GLN A 514 -14.69 63.93 -4.26
C GLN A 514 -14.07 62.89 -5.22
N LYS A 515 -13.15 63.32 -6.06
CA LYS A 515 -12.44 62.45 -6.99
C LYS A 515 -11.37 61.64 -6.22
N LEU A 516 -11.46 60.31 -6.33
CA LEU A 516 -10.43 59.37 -5.88
C LEU A 516 -9.60 58.90 -7.09
N ALA A 517 -8.31 58.77 -6.89
CA ALA A 517 -7.44 58.14 -7.87
C ALA A 517 -6.36 57.31 -7.15
N GLY A 518 -6.05 56.14 -7.72
CA GLY A 518 -5.04 55.24 -7.22
C GLY A 518 -4.37 54.49 -8.37
N GLY A 519 -3.08 54.23 -8.23
CA GLY A 519 -2.31 53.54 -9.29
C GLY A 519 -0.82 53.70 -9.19
N SER A 520 -0.12 53.61 -10.34
CA SER A 520 1.33 53.78 -10.38
C SER A 520 1.80 55.17 -9.91
N LEU A 521 3.01 55.26 -9.39
CA LEU A 521 3.59 56.54 -8.97
C LEU A 521 3.57 57.58 -10.10
N ALA A 522 3.88 57.17 -11.32
CA ALA A 522 3.85 58.02 -12.49
C ALA A 522 2.42 58.59 -12.77
N PHE A 523 1.40 57.75 -12.57
CA PHE A 523 0.01 58.16 -12.70
C PHE A 523 -0.39 59.14 -11.59
N ALA A 524 -0.04 58.88 -10.35
CA ALA A 524 -0.31 59.75 -9.22
C ALA A 524 0.38 61.12 -9.39
N GLN A 525 1.63 61.17 -9.87
CA GLN A 525 2.39 62.38 -10.16
C GLN A 525 1.82 63.19 -11.31
N SER A 526 1.09 62.57 -12.25
CA SER A 526 0.37 63.28 -13.32
C SER A 526 -0.86 64.04 -12.83
N LEU A 527 -1.43 63.65 -11.69
CA LEU A 527 -2.63 64.25 -11.13
C LEU A 527 -2.34 65.29 -10.04
N VAL A 528 -1.29 65.06 -9.23
CA VAL A 528 -0.92 65.92 -8.09
C VAL A 528 0.61 65.99 -7.93
N SER A 529 1.08 67.13 -7.39
CA SER A 529 2.50 67.26 -6.98
C SER A 529 2.73 66.42 -5.71
N ILE A 530 3.43 65.30 -5.86
CA ILE A 530 3.83 64.43 -4.74
C ILE A 530 5.14 64.96 -4.19
N PRO A 531 5.26 65.28 -2.86
CA PRO A 531 6.53 65.58 -2.22
C PRO A 531 7.50 64.41 -2.40
N GLN A 532 8.79 64.74 -2.58
CA GLN A 532 9.86 63.72 -2.73
C GLN A 532 10.10 62.99 -1.43
#